data_d7a6b6dc8592cb337608e3ad125f3207
#
_entry.id   d7a6b6dc8592cb337608e3ad125f3207
#
_cell.length_a   1.000
_cell.length_b   1.000
_cell.length_c   1.000
_cell.angle_alpha   90.00
_cell.angle_beta   90.00
_cell.angle_gamma   90.00
#
_symmetry.space_group_name_H-M   'P 1'
#
loop_
_entity.id
_entity.type
_entity.pdbx_description
1 polymer ?
#
loop_
_entity_poly.entity_id
_entity_poly.type
_entity_poly.pdbx_seq_one_letter_code
_entity_poly.pdbx_strand_id
1 'polypeptide(L)'
;TTKLINYKFSEDLFKKVTVIPDGKNHGLVFILDWSGSMNNVMMDTLKQLYNLIWFCRKVQIPYDVYAFTNDFPRDNREELLYEPKHHLANIPDNFSLLNMFNSKTKSKDMDTQMINIWRSACIFSWNYHTPWLDVPLGLRLSGTPLNEVMICLHQLIPDFKSRTGAEKVQCVVLTDGESQAMTFHREVQREWDDEPYLGTNYFQNGCILRDRKLGKTYVSKDEGRFEITDMLIQNLRDTFRDTNFIGIRVISSREGGSFIRRYYGYEGEGLENMMRRWKKERSFAIKTSGYHTYFGLSSSALNNDGEFQVKEDATKAEIKRAFGKSLKGKKMNKKILSEFIELVA
;
A
#
# COMPACT_ATOMS: atom_id res chain seq x y z
N THR A 1 -18.76 42.35 4.52
CA THR A 1 -20.13 42.81 4.08
C THR A 1 -20.37 42.48 2.61
N THR A 2 -19.38 42.57 1.74
CA THR A 2 -19.49 42.28 0.30
C THR A 2 -19.78 40.80 0.03
N LYS A 3 -19.35 39.89 0.88
CA LYS A 3 -19.61 38.44 0.75
C LYS A 3 -21.07 38.07 0.97
N LEU A 4 -21.80 38.83 1.82
CA LEU A 4 -23.23 38.58 2.09
C LEU A 4 -24.17 38.96 0.94
N ILE A 5 -23.74 39.84 0.05
CA ILE A 5 -24.52 40.26 -1.10
C ILE A 5 -24.53 39.20 -2.21
N ASN A 6 -23.45 38.36 -2.28
CA ASN A 6 -23.29 37.34 -3.28
C ASN A 6 -23.86 35.95 -2.89
N TYR A 7 -24.50 35.82 -1.72
CA TYR A 7 -25.02 34.53 -1.25
C TYR A 7 -26.05 33.87 -2.17
N LYS A 8 -26.74 34.66 -2.96
CA LYS A 8 -27.73 34.16 -3.95
C LYS A 8 -27.10 33.62 -5.24
N PHE A 9 -25.79 33.87 -5.45
CA PHE A 9 -25.11 33.56 -6.71
C PHE A 9 -23.92 32.62 -6.55
N SER A 10 -23.58 32.25 -5.34
CA SER A 10 -22.43 31.36 -5.06
C SER A 10 -22.74 30.41 -3.91
N GLU A 11 -22.88 29.14 -4.21
CA GLU A 11 -23.04 28.07 -3.20
C GLU A 11 -21.82 27.88 -2.31
N ASP A 12 -20.67 28.49 -2.67
CA ASP A 12 -19.39 28.33 -1.97
C ASP A 12 -19.15 29.39 -0.87
N LEU A 13 -20.07 30.33 -0.68
CA LEU A 13 -19.86 31.46 0.23
C LEU A 13 -19.68 31.06 1.70
N PHE A 14 -20.20 29.91 2.08
CA PHE A 14 -20.17 29.38 3.44
C PHE A 14 -19.38 28.07 3.56
N LYS A 15 -18.74 27.61 2.48
CA LYS A 15 -17.78 26.52 2.58
C LYS A 15 -16.56 27.03 3.34
N LYS A 16 -16.56 26.83 4.65
CA LYS A 16 -15.34 26.98 5.45
C LYS A 16 -14.41 25.86 5.06
N VAL A 17 -13.36 26.18 4.33
CA VAL A 17 -12.20 25.32 4.21
C VAL A 17 -11.63 25.18 5.62
N THR A 18 -11.67 24.01 6.18
CA THR A 18 -10.99 23.73 7.45
C THR A 18 -9.50 23.70 7.16
N VAL A 19 -8.87 24.86 7.19
CA VAL A 19 -7.42 24.96 7.23
C VAL A 19 -7.03 24.51 8.62
N ILE A 20 -6.34 23.40 8.73
CA ILE A 20 -5.73 22.96 9.98
C ILE A 20 -4.56 23.94 10.23
N PRO A 21 -4.64 24.86 11.20
CA PRO A 21 -3.49 25.69 11.58
C PRO A 21 -2.42 24.72 12.11
N ASP A 22 -1.18 24.80 11.66
CA ASP A 22 -0.08 23.86 11.89
C ASP A 22 -0.12 22.53 11.12
N GLY A 23 -1.06 22.35 10.20
CA GLY A 23 -1.04 21.21 9.27
C GLY A 23 0.09 21.41 8.27
N LYS A 24 1.27 20.86 8.54
CA LYS A 24 2.22 20.56 7.47
C LYS A 24 1.43 19.81 6.43
N ASN A 25 1.53 20.19 5.15
CA ASN A 25 0.80 19.57 4.06
C ASN A 25 1.04 18.05 4.06
N HIS A 26 0.07 17.31 4.59
CA HIS A 26 0.13 15.85 4.59
C HIS A 26 -0.38 15.31 3.28
N GLY A 27 0.25 14.25 2.78
CA GLY A 27 -0.20 13.51 1.61
C GLY A 27 -0.25 12.01 1.89
N LEU A 28 -1.08 11.30 1.14
CA LEU A 28 -1.28 9.86 1.26
C LEU A 28 -0.96 9.16 -0.06
N VAL A 29 -0.07 8.17 0.00
CA VAL A 29 0.20 7.25 -1.11
C VAL A 29 -0.24 5.87 -0.68
N PHE A 30 -1.24 5.30 -1.37
CA PHE A 30 -1.71 3.96 -1.13
C PHE A 30 -1.14 3.01 -2.16
N ILE A 31 -0.58 1.90 -1.71
CA ILE A 31 -0.09 0.81 -2.52
C ILE A 31 -0.97 -0.41 -2.25
N LEU A 32 -1.73 -0.81 -3.24
CA LEU A 32 -2.71 -1.90 -3.15
C LEU A 32 -2.19 -3.14 -3.88
N ASP A 33 -2.19 -4.24 -3.18
CA ASP A 33 -1.94 -5.55 -3.78
C ASP A 33 -3.10 -5.94 -4.72
N TRP A 34 -2.75 -6.19 -5.99
CA TRP A 34 -3.69 -6.63 -7.02
C TRP A 34 -3.33 -8.05 -7.51
N SER A 35 -3.07 -8.92 -6.53
CA SER A 35 -2.67 -10.32 -6.76
C SER A 35 -3.85 -11.29 -6.66
N GLY A 36 -3.65 -12.51 -7.16
CA GLY A 36 -4.67 -13.55 -7.17
C GLY A 36 -5.15 -13.98 -5.78
N SER A 37 -4.30 -13.90 -4.76
CA SER A 37 -4.65 -14.22 -3.37
C SER A 37 -5.67 -13.24 -2.76
N MET A 38 -5.67 -11.99 -3.23
CA MET A 38 -6.59 -10.95 -2.78
C MET A 38 -8.06 -11.20 -3.15
N ASN A 39 -8.37 -12.17 -4.02
CA ASN A 39 -9.72 -12.40 -4.55
C ASN A 39 -10.81 -12.50 -3.47
N ASN A 40 -10.52 -13.13 -2.35
CA ASN A 40 -11.46 -13.34 -1.24
C ASN A 40 -11.67 -12.10 -0.36
N VAL A 41 -10.75 -11.15 -0.38
CA VAL A 41 -10.75 -9.96 0.48
C VAL A 41 -10.83 -8.66 -0.31
N MET A 42 -10.72 -8.72 -1.63
CA MET A 42 -10.63 -7.57 -2.53
C MET A 42 -11.82 -6.63 -2.38
N MET A 43 -13.05 -7.17 -2.34
CA MET A 43 -14.25 -6.35 -2.24
C MET A 43 -14.32 -5.56 -0.94
N ASP A 44 -13.96 -6.19 0.18
CA ASP A 44 -13.95 -5.52 1.47
C ASP A 44 -12.78 -4.53 1.59
N THR A 45 -11.66 -4.87 0.97
CA THR A 45 -10.51 -3.96 0.84
C THR A 45 -10.88 -2.70 0.06
N LEU A 46 -11.57 -2.84 -1.08
CA LEU A 46 -12.03 -1.69 -1.87
C LEU A 46 -13.04 -0.84 -1.12
N LYS A 47 -13.96 -1.41 -0.34
CA LYS A 47 -14.87 -0.64 0.53
C LYS A 47 -14.08 0.26 1.49
N GLN A 48 -13.06 -0.30 2.15
CA GLN A 48 -12.22 0.47 3.07
C GLN A 48 -11.41 1.56 2.34
N LEU A 49 -10.83 1.21 1.20
CA LEU A 49 -10.11 2.17 0.36
C LEU A 49 -11.02 3.32 -0.08
N TYR A 50 -12.24 3.05 -0.53
CA TYR A 50 -13.19 4.09 -0.95
C TYR A 50 -13.57 5.00 0.21
N ASN A 51 -13.79 4.46 1.41
CA ASN A 51 -14.03 5.27 2.60
C ASN A 51 -12.85 6.20 2.90
N LEU A 52 -11.61 5.71 2.77
CA LEU A 52 -10.40 6.52 2.93
C LEU A 52 -10.26 7.60 1.85
N ILE A 53 -10.56 7.28 0.60
CA ILE A 53 -10.57 8.25 -0.51
C ILE A 53 -11.59 9.35 -0.24
N TRP A 54 -12.82 9.00 0.14
CA TRP A 54 -13.85 9.98 0.51
C TRP A 54 -13.43 10.84 1.69
N PHE A 55 -12.80 10.25 2.70
CA PHE A 55 -12.21 11.01 3.81
C PHE A 55 -11.16 12.00 3.32
N CYS A 56 -10.17 11.55 2.54
CA CYS A 56 -9.11 12.43 2.01
C CYS A 56 -9.70 13.59 1.20
N ARG A 57 -10.69 13.32 0.35
CA ARG A 57 -11.37 14.36 -0.42
C ARG A 57 -12.10 15.37 0.46
N LYS A 58 -12.78 14.90 1.51
CA LYS A 58 -13.54 15.76 2.42
C LYS A 58 -12.65 16.69 3.24
N VAL A 59 -11.46 16.20 3.63
CA VAL A 59 -10.47 17.00 4.39
C VAL A 59 -9.39 17.62 3.50
N GLN A 60 -9.52 17.49 2.17
CA GLN A 60 -8.61 18.03 1.17
C GLN A 60 -7.15 17.56 1.31
N ILE A 61 -6.93 16.36 1.80
CA ILE A 61 -5.61 15.72 1.81
C ILE A 61 -5.34 15.17 0.40
N PRO A 62 -4.24 15.55 -0.25
CA PRO A 62 -3.86 14.96 -1.53
C PRO A 62 -3.51 13.48 -1.36
N TYR A 63 -3.93 12.67 -2.34
CA TYR A 63 -3.67 11.23 -2.33
C TYR A 63 -3.47 10.69 -3.75
N ASP A 64 -2.69 9.62 -3.83
CA ASP A 64 -2.60 8.73 -4.98
C ASP A 64 -2.82 7.29 -4.52
N VAL A 65 -3.44 6.49 -5.37
CA VAL A 65 -3.64 5.06 -5.16
C VAL A 65 -3.04 4.30 -6.33
N TYR A 66 -2.06 3.46 -6.05
CA TYR A 66 -1.44 2.57 -7.00
C TYR A 66 -1.78 1.12 -6.67
N ALA A 67 -2.08 0.33 -7.68
CA ALA A 67 -2.18 -1.11 -7.54
C ALA A 67 -1.05 -1.79 -8.29
N PHE A 68 -0.50 -2.85 -7.73
CA PHE A 68 0.59 -3.59 -8.34
C PHE A 68 0.18 -5.02 -8.69
N THR A 69 0.63 -5.45 -9.85
CA THR A 69 0.42 -6.80 -10.39
C THR A 69 1.52 -7.11 -11.40
N ASN A 70 1.56 -8.32 -11.94
CA ASN A 70 2.41 -8.70 -13.05
C ASN A 70 1.60 -9.30 -14.22
N ASP A 71 0.49 -8.64 -14.53
CA ASP A 71 -0.40 -8.98 -15.65
C ASP A 71 -0.14 -8.18 -16.93
N PHE A 72 0.95 -7.43 -17.02
CA PHE A 72 1.20 -6.64 -18.23
C PHE A 72 1.56 -7.58 -19.40
N PRO A 73 0.92 -7.42 -20.59
CA PRO A 73 1.24 -8.26 -21.75
C PRO A 73 2.67 -8.04 -22.22
N ARG A 74 3.42 -9.12 -22.39
CA ARG A 74 4.82 -9.11 -22.85
C ARG A 74 4.97 -8.74 -24.32
N ASP A 75 3.94 -9.02 -25.12
CA ASP A 75 4.04 -9.04 -26.59
C ASP A 75 4.22 -7.68 -27.27
N ASN A 76 4.12 -6.57 -26.53
CA ASN A 76 4.18 -5.22 -27.09
C ASN A 76 5.38 -4.37 -26.62
N ARG A 77 6.36 -4.96 -25.93
CA ARG A 77 7.56 -4.23 -25.51
C ARG A 77 8.74 -4.65 -26.36
N GLU A 78 9.09 -3.86 -27.36
CA GLU A 78 10.31 -4.02 -28.15
C GLU A 78 11.56 -3.59 -27.38
N GLU A 79 11.42 -2.73 -26.35
CA GLU A 79 12.53 -2.21 -25.56
C GLU A 79 12.35 -2.51 -24.07
N LEU A 80 13.45 -2.89 -23.42
CA LEU A 80 13.52 -2.99 -21.97
C LEU A 80 13.37 -1.59 -21.35
N LEU A 81 12.63 -1.47 -20.26
CA LEU A 81 12.44 -0.21 -19.54
C LEU A 81 13.75 0.35 -18.95
N TYR A 82 14.79 -0.43 -18.92
CA TYR A 82 16.12 -0.08 -18.39
C TYR A 82 17.18 -0.96 -19.05
N GLU A 83 18.43 -0.48 -19.08
CA GLU A 83 19.56 -1.26 -19.53
C GLU A 83 20.02 -2.24 -18.42
N PRO A 84 19.91 -3.56 -18.64
CA PRO A 84 20.33 -4.55 -17.64
C PRO A 84 21.84 -4.50 -17.47
N LYS A 85 22.29 -4.50 -16.20
CA LYS A 85 23.71 -4.50 -15.85
C LYS A 85 23.97 -5.49 -14.71
N HIS A 86 25.19 -6.01 -14.67
CA HIS A 86 25.65 -6.88 -13.60
C HIS A 86 25.34 -6.28 -12.22
N HIS A 87 24.77 -7.08 -11.33
CA HIS A 87 24.31 -6.72 -9.99
C HIS A 87 23.12 -5.72 -9.93
N LEU A 88 22.51 -5.40 -11.06
CA LEU A 88 21.29 -4.60 -11.06
C LEU A 88 20.07 -5.48 -10.77
N ALA A 89 19.15 -4.99 -9.93
CA ALA A 89 17.87 -5.65 -9.70
C ALA A 89 17.11 -5.83 -11.02
N ASN A 90 16.52 -7.00 -11.22
CA ASN A 90 15.73 -7.29 -12.40
C ASN A 90 14.26 -6.99 -12.11
N ILE A 91 13.69 -6.05 -12.85
CA ILE A 91 12.27 -5.77 -12.84
C ILE A 91 11.65 -6.49 -14.03
N PRO A 92 10.77 -7.48 -13.80
CA PRO A 92 10.16 -8.24 -14.87
C PRO A 92 9.37 -7.35 -15.84
N ASP A 93 9.42 -7.66 -17.12
CA ASP A 93 8.74 -6.91 -18.18
C ASP A 93 7.21 -6.93 -18.08
N ASN A 94 6.65 -7.92 -17.37
CA ASN A 94 5.22 -8.03 -17.09
C ASN A 94 4.79 -7.29 -15.80
N PHE A 95 5.71 -6.68 -15.06
CA PHE A 95 5.39 -5.83 -13.91
C PHE A 95 4.54 -4.63 -14.32
N SER A 96 3.48 -4.37 -13.59
CA SER A 96 2.67 -3.16 -13.74
C SER A 96 2.35 -2.51 -12.41
N LEU A 97 2.40 -1.18 -12.43
CA LEU A 97 1.98 -0.32 -11.32
C LEU A 97 0.95 0.65 -11.86
N LEU A 98 -0.31 0.40 -11.50
CA LEU A 98 -1.48 1.08 -12.04
C LEU A 98 -1.88 2.23 -11.13
N ASN A 99 -1.88 3.47 -11.60
CA ASN A 99 -2.49 4.58 -10.86
C ASN A 99 -4.01 4.46 -10.99
N MET A 100 -4.66 3.91 -9.96
CA MET A 100 -6.09 3.67 -9.96
C MET A 100 -6.90 4.91 -9.60
N PHE A 101 -6.40 5.72 -8.67
CA PHE A 101 -7.08 6.92 -8.20
C PHE A 101 -6.06 8.00 -7.83
N ASN A 102 -6.42 9.26 -8.06
CA ASN A 102 -5.64 10.38 -7.57
C ASN A 102 -6.53 11.58 -7.19
N SER A 103 -6.01 12.44 -6.33
CA SER A 103 -6.75 13.60 -5.78
C SER A 103 -7.10 14.67 -6.80
N LYS A 104 -6.47 14.68 -7.99
CA LYS A 104 -6.76 15.64 -9.06
C LYS A 104 -7.94 15.24 -9.94
N THR A 105 -8.40 13.98 -9.82
CA THR A 105 -9.53 13.48 -10.61
C THR A 105 -10.81 14.22 -10.23
N LYS A 106 -11.54 14.69 -11.24
CA LYS A 106 -12.84 15.34 -11.05
C LYS A 106 -13.84 14.37 -10.42
N SER A 107 -14.78 14.87 -9.62
CA SER A 107 -15.75 14.02 -8.89
C SER A 107 -16.51 13.06 -9.81
N LYS A 108 -17.02 13.56 -10.95
CA LYS A 108 -17.75 12.73 -11.92
C LYS A 108 -16.90 11.56 -12.47
N ASP A 109 -15.64 11.84 -12.78
CA ASP A 109 -14.72 10.82 -13.32
C ASP A 109 -14.32 9.82 -12.23
N MET A 110 -14.14 10.29 -10.99
CA MET A 110 -13.86 9.46 -9.83
C MET A 110 -14.97 8.44 -9.57
N ASP A 111 -16.23 8.85 -9.60
CA ASP A 111 -17.36 7.94 -9.41
C ASP A 111 -17.36 6.84 -10.48
N THR A 112 -17.07 7.21 -11.74
CA THR A 112 -16.96 6.25 -12.83
C THR A 112 -15.78 5.29 -12.62
N GLN A 113 -14.62 5.79 -12.21
CA GLN A 113 -13.45 4.97 -11.90
C GLN A 113 -13.74 3.99 -10.75
N MET A 114 -14.33 4.46 -9.65
CA MET A 114 -14.70 3.60 -8.52
C MET A 114 -15.64 2.48 -8.95
N ILE A 115 -16.66 2.78 -9.76
CA ILE A 115 -17.60 1.78 -10.27
C ILE A 115 -16.88 0.76 -11.17
N ASN A 116 -15.98 1.21 -12.05
CA ASN A 116 -15.28 0.31 -12.97
C ASN A 116 -14.29 -0.61 -12.23
N ILE A 117 -13.53 -0.08 -11.27
CA ILE A 117 -12.63 -0.90 -10.44
C ILE A 117 -13.44 -1.89 -9.59
N TRP A 118 -14.57 -1.45 -9.03
CA TRP A 118 -15.48 -2.34 -8.31
C TRP A 118 -16.00 -3.48 -9.19
N ARG A 119 -16.44 -3.18 -10.40
CA ARG A 119 -16.89 -4.19 -11.37
C ARG A 119 -15.78 -5.17 -11.72
N SER A 120 -14.56 -4.68 -11.97
CA SER A 120 -13.40 -5.55 -12.22
C SER A 120 -13.13 -6.47 -11.04
N ALA A 121 -13.19 -5.97 -9.81
CA ALA A 121 -13.03 -6.78 -8.60
C ALA A 121 -14.15 -7.83 -8.43
N CYS A 122 -15.39 -7.49 -8.80
CA CYS A 122 -16.51 -8.45 -8.78
C CYS A 122 -16.26 -9.66 -9.67
N ILE A 123 -15.62 -9.47 -10.84
CA ILE A 123 -15.32 -10.57 -11.78
C ILE A 123 -14.37 -11.60 -11.15
N PHE A 124 -13.43 -11.13 -10.34
CA PHE A 124 -12.46 -12.01 -9.68
C PHE A 124 -12.97 -12.63 -8.39
N SER A 125 -14.01 -12.03 -7.78
CA SER A 125 -14.57 -12.55 -6.54
C SER A 125 -15.39 -13.82 -6.81
N TRP A 126 -15.08 -14.90 -6.10
CA TRP A 126 -15.83 -16.17 -6.20
C TRP A 126 -17.32 -16.03 -5.91
N ASN A 127 -17.74 -15.00 -5.21
CA ASN A 127 -19.12 -14.72 -4.85
C ASN A 127 -19.93 -14.07 -5.99
N TYR A 128 -19.27 -13.57 -7.05
CA TYR A 128 -19.88 -12.80 -8.13
C TYR A 128 -19.53 -13.40 -9.49
N HIS A 129 -19.70 -14.69 -9.66
CA HIS A 129 -19.37 -15.38 -10.91
C HIS A 129 -20.08 -14.74 -12.11
N THR A 130 -19.35 -13.97 -12.88
CA THR A 130 -19.82 -13.37 -14.14
C THR A 130 -18.90 -13.86 -15.28
N PRO A 131 -19.14 -15.08 -15.81
CA PRO A 131 -18.21 -15.72 -16.75
C PRO A 131 -18.10 -15.05 -18.13
N TRP A 132 -18.89 -14.02 -18.38
CA TRP A 132 -19.02 -13.37 -19.68
C TRP A 132 -18.32 -12.00 -19.79
N LEU A 133 -17.70 -11.54 -18.74
CA LEU A 133 -17.04 -10.24 -18.74
C LEU A 133 -15.52 -10.40 -18.79
N ASP A 134 -14.92 -9.84 -19.83
CA ASP A 134 -13.48 -9.72 -19.93
C ASP A 134 -13.00 -8.51 -19.12
N VAL A 135 -11.87 -8.70 -18.44
CA VAL A 135 -11.17 -7.62 -17.75
C VAL A 135 -10.12 -7.06 -18.69
N PRO A 136 -9.97 -5.73 -18.78
CA PRO A 136 -8.91 -5.12 -19.57
C PRO A 136 -7.53 -5.70 -19.23
N LEU A 137 -6.67 -5.81 -20.23
CA LEU A 137 -5.29 -6.23 -20.04
C LEU A 137 -4.58 -5.33 -19.04
N GLY A 138 -3.79 -5.93 -18.17
CA GLY A 138 -3.10 -5.23 -17.07
C GLY A 138 -3.93 -5.06 -15.80
N LEU A 139 -5.24 -5.37 -15.81
CA LEU A 139 -6.12 -5.32 -14.63
C LEU A 139 -6.47 -6.70 -14.05
N ARG A 140 -5.93 -7.78 -14.57
CA ARG A 140 -6.15 -9.12 -14.02
C ARG A 140 -5.36 -9.29 -12.72
N LEU A 141 -5.94 -10.03 -11.79
CA LEU A 141 -5.21 -10.45 -10.60
C LEU A 141 -4.13 -11.45 -10.99
N SER A 142 -2.89 -11.19 -10.59
CA SER A 142 -1.76 -12.04 -10.94
C SER A 142 -0.82 -12.24 -9.74
N GLY A 143 0.51 -12.13 -9.91
CA GLY A 143 1.48 -12.30 -8.84
C GLY A 143 1.63 -11.07 -7.94
N THR A 144 2.54 -11.15 -6.98
CA THR A 144 2.75 -10.14 -5.93
C THR A 144 4.15 -9.52 -6.04
N PRO A 145 4.42 -8.64 -7.03
CA PRO A 145 5.72 -7.98 -7.22
C PRO A 145 5.92 -6.80 -6.26
N LEU A 146 5.81 -7.03 -4.96
CA LEU A 146 5.90 -5.99 -3.94
C LEU A 146 7.31 -5.38 -3.83
N ASN A 147 8.36 -6.18 -4.04
CA ASN A 147 9.74 -5.69 -3.98
C ASN A 147 10.02 -4.70 -5.12
N GLU A 148 9.49 -4.95 -6.29
CA GLU A 148 9.58 -4.08 -7.47
C GLU A 148 8.88 -2.74 -7.19
N VAL A 149 7.73 -2.77 -6.50
CA VAL A 149 7.04 -1.55 -6.07
C VAL A 149 7.89 -0.74 -5.10
N MET A 150 8.56 -1.38 -4.13
CA MET A 150 9.44 -0.66 -3.19
C MET A 150 10.55 0.09 -3.94
N ILE A 151 11.08 -0.47 -5.02
CA ILE A 151 12.05 0.23 -5.87
C ILE A 151 11.40 1.43 -6.57
N CYS A 152 10.19 1.26 -7.13
CA CYS A 152 9.46 2.34 -7.80
C CYS A 152 9.11 3.51 -6.87
N LEU A 153 8.93 3.26 -5.57
CA LEU A 153 8.63 4.32 -4.59
C LEU A 153 9.73 5.38 -4.50
N HIS A 154 10.98 5.06 -4.84
CA HIS A 154 12.06 6.05 -4.94
C HIS A 154 11.79 7.15 -5.97
N GLN A 155 10.98 6.86 -6.98
CA GLN A 155 10.55 7.82 -7.99
C GLN A 155 9.17 8.40 -7.65
N LEU A 156 8.23 7.58 -7.22
CA LEU A 156 6.85 7.98 -6.98
C LEU A 156 6.69 8.98 -5.83
N ILE A 157 7.44 8.80 -4.72
CA ILE A 157 7.33 9.69 -3.56
C ILE A 157 7.79 11.13 -3.88
N PRO A 158 8.97 11.35 -4.51
CA PRO A 158 9.36 12.69 -4.94
C PRO A 158 8.38 13.32 -5.94
N ASP A 159 7.91 12.54 -6.92
CA ASP A 159 6.91 12.96 -7.88
C ASP A 159 5.60 13.40 -7.22
N PHE A 160 5.09 12.61 -6.30
CA PHE A 160 3.90 12.92 -5.54
C PHE A 160 4.06 14.22 -4.75
N LYS A 161 5.17 14.37 -4.02
CA LYS A 161 5.48 15.59 -3.28
C LYS A 161 5.56 16.83 -4.18
N SER A 162 6.28 16.71 -5.30
CA SER A 162 6.41 17.79 -6.29
C SER A 162 5.06 18.24 -6.84
N ARG A 163 4.17 17.28 -7.16
CA ARG A 163 2.85 17.57 -7.73
C ARG A 163 1.83 18.12 -6.73
N THR A 164 1.95 17.76 -5.48
CA THR A 164 0.93 18.04 -4.46
C THR A 164 1.36 19.12 -3.47
N GLY A 165 2.65 19.39 -3.35
CA GLY A 165 3.22 20.24 -2.33
C GLY A 165 3.22 19.62 -0.93
N ALA A 166 2.95 18.30 -0.82
CA ALA A 166 2.95 17.61 0.47
C ALA A 166 4.37 17.56 1.07
N GLU A 167 4.52 18.04 2.30
CA GLU A 167 5.78 17.99 3.04
C GLU A 167 5.99 16.63 3.71
N LYS A 168 4.92 16.09 4.30
CA LYS A 168 4.90 14.77 4.94
C LYS A 168 4.03 13.81 4.15
N VAL A 169 4.54 12.62 3.90
CA VAL A 169 3.81 11.57 3.18
C VAL A 169 3.58 10.36 4.09
N GLN A 170 2.37 9.83 4.04
CA GLN A 170 2.05 8.52 4.60
C GLN A 170 1.96 7.54 3.44
N CYS A 171 2.90 6.63 3.33
CA CYS A 171 2.88 5.55 2.34
C CYS A 171 2.29 4.30 2.99
N VAL A 172 1.10 3.91 2.56
CA VAL A 172 0.36 2.77 3.12
C VAL A 172 0.38 1.63 2.11
N VAL A 173 0.99 0.53 2.48
CA VAL A 173 1.04 -0.70 1.67
C VAL A 173 0.03 -1.70 2.22
N LEU A 174 -0.92 -2.11 1.39
CA LEU A 174 -1.95 -3.07 1.75
C LEU A 174 -1.81 -4.33 0.90
N THR A 175 -1.60 -5.47 1.55
CA THR A 175 -1.40 -6.79 0.93
C THR A 175 -1.99 -7.90 1.80
N ASP A 176 -2.31 -9.04 1.22
CA ASP A 176 -2.64 -10.27 1.97
C ASP A 176 -1.47 -11.26 1.95
N GLY A 177 -0.47 -11.00 1.13
CA GLY A 177 0.65 -11.89 0.87
C GLY A 177 2.01 -11.28 1.15
N GLU A 178 2.98 -12.00 0.68
CA GLU A 178 4.38 -11.61 0.68
C GLU A 178 4.85 -11.42 -0.75
N SER A 179 5.92 -10.65 -0.92
CA SER A 179 6.50 -10.47 -2.24
C SER A 179 6.89 -11.80 -2.86
N GLN A 180 6.67 -11.92 -4.14
CA GLN A 180 7.32 -12.97 -4.94
C GLN A 180 8.85 -12.81 -4.87
N ALA A 181 9.57 -13.89 -5.22
CA ALA A 181 11.02 -13.87 -5.23
C ALA A 181 11.52 -12.86 -6.28
N MET A 182 12.38 -11.95 -5.85
CA MET A 182 13.03 -10.98 -6.72
C MET A 182 14.29 -11.56 -7.33
N THR A 183 14.64 -11.14 -8.53
CA THR A 183 15.88 -11.53 -9.22
C THR A 183 16.78 -10.32 -9.48
N PHE A 184 18.04 -10.58 -9.79
CA PHE A 184 19.00 -9.58 -10.21
C PHE A 184 19.84 -10.10 -11.39
N HIS A 185 20.39 -9.19 -12.17
CA HIS A 185 21.25 -9.56 -13.28
C HIS A 185 22.65 -9.97 -12.79
N ARG A 186 23.13 -11.10 -13.29
CA ARG A 186 24.43 -11.63 -12.99
C ARG A 186 25.13 -12.04 -14.28
N GLU A 187 26.38 -11.64 -14.41
CA GLU A 187 27.25 -12.17 -15.43
C GLU A 187 27.59 -13.63 -15.12
N VAL A 188 27.31 -14.50 -16.07
CA VAL A 188 27.48 -15.96 -15.95
C VAL A 188 28.33 -16.42 -17.14
N GLN A 189 29.36 -17.19 -16.84
CA GLN A 189 30.13 -17.93 -17.84
C GLN A 189 30.20 -19.38 -17.38
N ARG A 190 29.72 -20.30 -18.18
CA ARG A 190 29.79 -21.72 -17.96
C ARG A 190 31.03 -22.28 -18.67
N GLU A 191 31.49 -23.47 -18.30
CA GLU A 191 32.67 -24.10 -18.91
C GLU A 191 32.60 -24.28 -20.43
N TRP A 192 31.38 -24.33 -20.97
CA TRP A 192 31.10 -24.48 -22.41
C TRP A 192 30.69 -23.21 -23.12
N ASP A 193 30.66 -22.06 -22.43
CA ASP A 193 30.31 -20.77 -23.03
C ASP A 193 31.57 -20.06 -23.51
N ASP A 194 31.63 -19.66 -24.78
CA ASP A 194 32.78 -18.96 -25.37
C ASP A 194 32.95 -17.55 -24.76
N GLU A 195 31.81 -16.90 -24.42
CA GLU A 195 31.77 -15.56 -23.81
C GLU A 195 30.79 -15.51 -22.61
N PRO A 196 31.04 -14.66 -21.61
CA PRO A 196 30.11 -14.47 -20.54
C PRO A 196 28.80 -13.81 -21.05
N TYR A 197 27.67 -14.23 -20.53
CA TYR A 197 26.37 -13.63 -20.84
C TYR A 197 25.72 -13.10 -19.56
N LEU A 198 24.80 -12.14 -19.73
CA LEU A 198 24.05 -11.56 -18.61
C LEU A 198 22.82 -12.41 -18.34
N GLY A 199 22.87 -13.25 -17.30
CA GLY A 199 21.77 -14.05 -16.81
C GLY A 199 21.05 -13.39 -15.64
N THR A 200 20.01 -14.04 -15.11
CA THR A 200 19.32 -13.62 -13.89
C THR A 200 19.50 -14.64 -12.77
N ASN A 201 19.65 -14.17 -11.54
CA ASN A 201 19.73 -15.00 -10.36
C ASN A 201 18.80 -14.47 -9.26
N TYR A 202 18.31 -15.35 -8.38
CA TYR A 202 17.46 -14.95 -7.27
C TYR A 202 18.26 -14.31 -6.15
N PHE A 203 17.67 -13.32 -5.49
CA PHE A 203 18.16 -12.87 -4.21
C PHE A 203 18.05 -14.02 -3.20
N GLN A 204 19.19 -14.42 -2.65
CA GLN A 204 19.32 -15.49 -1.66
C GLN A 204 19.88 -14.93 -0.37
N ASN A 205 19.93 -15.76 0.66
CA ASN A 205 20.59 -15.45 1.92
C ASN A 205 22.02 -14.96 1.70
N GLY A 206 22.40 -13.93 2.42
CA GLY A 206 23.71 -13.29 2.28
C GLY A 206 23.79 -12.26 1.13
N CYS A 207 22.71 -12.02 0.39
CA CYS A 207 22.69 -10.92 -0.56
C CYS A 207 22.78 -9.57 0.16
N ILE A 208 23.46 -8.65 -0.48
CA ILE A 208 23.71 -7.30 0.03
C ILE A 208 23.02 -6.29 -0.90
N LEU A 209 22.20 -5.42 -0.31
CA LEU A 209 21.68 -4.25 -1.00
C LEU A 209 22.56 -3.05 -0.71
N ARG A 210 23.14 -2.45 -1.74
CA ARG A 210 23.98 -1.26 -1.62
C ARG A 210 23.29 -0.04 -2.25
N ASP A 211 22.95 0.94 -1.42
CA ASP A 211 22.56 2.26 -1.91
C ASP A 211 23.80 3.13 -2.09
N ARG A 212 24.14 3.42 -3.35
CA ARG A 212 25.30 4.23 -3.69
C ARG A 212 25.13 5.71 -3.38
N LYS A 213 23.88 6.21 -3.42
CA LYS A 213 23.57 7.63 -3.12
C LYS A 213 23.68 7.90 -1.62
N LEU A 214 23.16 7.02 -0.79
CA LEU A 214 23.24 7.12 0.67
C LEU A 214 24.58 6.62 1.22
N GLY A 215 25.36 5.87 0.42
CA GLY A 215 26.55 5.18 0.90
C GLY A 215 26.28 4.07 1.91
N LYS A 216 25.01 3.60 2.02
CA LYS A 216 24.58 2.59 2.98
C LYS A 216 24.54 1.19 2.37
N THR A 217 24.78 0.21 3.21
CA THR A 217 24.70 -1.21 2.87
C THR A 217 23.73 -1.89 3.83
N TYR A 218 22.79 -2.64 3.27
CA TYR A 218 21.82 -3.45 3.99
C TYR A 218 22.20 -4.92 3.75
N VAL A 219 22.29 -5.70 4.82
CA VAL A 219 22.70 -7.10 4.77
C VAL A 219 21.55 -7.94 5.31
N SER A 220 21.20 -8.96 4.58
CA SER A 220 20.26 -9.98 5.06
C SER A 220 20.88 -10.70 6.28
N LYS A 221 20.15 -10.72 7.38
CA LYS A 221 20.66 -11.24 8.65
C LYS A 221 20.49 -12.74 8.80
N ASP A 222 19.45 -13.30 8.21
CA ASP A 222 19.10 -14.72 8.33
C ASP A 222 18.14 -15.24 7.23
N GLU A 223 17.89 -16.50 7.26
CA GLU A 223 17.30 -17.45 6.33
C GLU A 223 15.86 -17.18 5.84
N GLY A 224 15.54 -16.02 5.26
CA GLY A 224 14.18 -15.78 4.79
C GLY A 224 14.00 -14.91 3.55
N ARG A 225 13.10 -15.30 2.65
CA ARG A 225 12.69 -14.55 1.45
C ARG A 225 12.13 -13.14 1.77
N PHE A 226 11.81 -12.86 3.03
CA PHE A 226 11.11 -11.66 3.49
C PHE A 226 12.03 -10.52 3.85
N GLU A 227 13.30 -10.82 4.11
CA GLU A 227 14.28 -9.83 4.47
C GLU A 227 14.54 -8.81 3.38
N ILE A 228 14.41 -9.21 2.11
CA ILE A 228 14.61 -8.28 0.99
C ILE A 228 13.58 -7.15 1.02
N THR A 229 12.31 -7.48 1.24
CA THR A 229 11.25 -6.47 1.40
C THR A 229 11.56 -5.53 2.56
N ASP A 230 11.95 -6.06 3.71
CA ASP A 230 12.31 -5.27 4.89
C ASP A 230 13.56 -4.40 4.64
N MET A 231 14.57 -4.92 3.92
CA MET A 231 15.76 -4.16 3.51
C MET A 231 15.41 -3.01 2.56
N LEU A 232 14.54 -3.24 1.57
CA LEU A 232 14.08 -2.22 0.64
C LEU A 232 13.26 -1.13 1.36
N ILE A 233 12.39 -1.51 2.29
CA ILE A 233 11.62 -0.56 3.08
C ILE A 233 12.54 0.23 4.02
N GLN A 234 13.54 -0.40 4.62
CA GLN A 234 14.52 0.30 5.44
C GLN A 234 15.34 1.30 4.62
N ASN A 235 15.73 0.95 3.40
CA ASN A 235 16.36 1.86 2.46
C ASN A 235 15.45 3.07 2.12
N LEU A 236 14.16 2.84 1.87
CA LEU A 236 13.18 3.90 1.66
C LEU A 236 13.05 4.83 2.88
N ARG A 237 13.02 4.28 4.09
CA ARG A 237 12.96 5.07 5.34
C ARG A 237 14.21 5.94 5.54
N ASP A 238 15.36 5.40 5.19
CA ASP A 238 16.63 6.15 5.26
C ASP A 238 16.69 7.26 4.22
N THR A 239 16.09 7.03 3.05
CA THR A 239 16.02 8.01 1.95
C THR A 239 14.99 9.11 2.23
N PHE A 240 13.80 8.75 2.72
CA PHE A 240 12.65 9.65 2.89
C PHE A 240 12.24 9.78 4.36
N ARG A 241 13.01 10.56 5.13
CA ARG A 241 12.80 10.73 6.59
C ARG A 241 11.49 11.40 6.98
N ASP A 242 10.88 12.12 6.05
CA ASP A 242 9.60 12.80 6.18
C ASP A 242 8.42 11.97 5.64
N THR A 243 8.68 10.70 5.31
CA THR A 243 7.68 9.74 4.84
C THR A 243 7.56 8.58 5.82
N ASN A 244 6.34 8.31 6.28
CA ASN A 244 6.05 7.13 7.09
C ASN A 244 5.61 5.98 6.19
N PHE A 245 6.26 4.84 6.31
CA PHE A 245 5.92 3.60 5.62
C PHE A 245 5.14 2.69 6.56
N ILE A 246 3.88 2.43 6.23
CA ILE A 246 2.93 1.66 7.02
C ILE A 246 2.52 0.44 6.20
N GLY A 247 2.78 -0.75 6.73
CA GLY A 247 2.29 -1.99 6.14
C GLY A 247 0.96 -2.40 6.78
N ILE A 248 0.01 -2.85 5.97
CA ILE A 248 -1.23 -3.47 6.43
C ILE A 248 -1.34 -4.82 5.72
N ARG A 249 -1.29 -5.90 6.50
CA ARG A 249 -1.49 -7.25 5.99
C ARG A 249 -2.87 -7.77 6.40
N VAL A 250 -3.63 -8.15 5.41
CA VAL A 250 -4.89 -8.88 5.62
C VAL A 250 -4.54 -10.36 5.80
N ILE A 251 -4.93 -10.94 6.92
CA ILE A 251 -4.50 -12.27 7.32
C ILE A 251 -5.73 -13.13 7.62
N SER A 252 -5.73 -14.37 7.13
CA SER A 252 -6.74 -15.32 7.55
C SER A 252 -6.59 -15.65 9.04
N SER A 253 -7.68 -16.02 9.71
CA SER A 253 -7.63 -16.34 11.14
C SER A 253 -6.66 -17.47 11.49
N ARG A 254 -6.36 -18.36 10.52
CA ARG A 254 -5.45 -19.49 10.68
C ARG A 254 -3.98 -19.09 10.57
N GLU A 255 -3.66 -18.12 9.73
CA GLU A 255 -2.28 -17.70 9.43
C GLU A 255 -1.71 -16.71 10.45
N GLY A 256 -2.55 -16.02 11.23
CA GLY A 256 -2.09 -15.00 12.17
C GLY A 256 -1.05 -15.49 13.17
N GLY A 257 -1.16 -16.75 13.62
CA GLY A 257 -0.18 -17.34 14.53
C GLY A 257 1.20 -17.55 13.89
N SER A 258 1.24 -18.08 12.68
CA SER A 258 2.51 -18.29 11.95
C SER A 258 3.17 -16.96 11.58
N PHE A 259 2.35 -15.97 11.20
CA PHE A 259 2.84 -14.62 10.89
C PHE A 259 3.48 -13.94 12.13
N ILE A 260 2.85 -14.05 13.31
CA ILE A 260 3.40 -13.48 14.55
C ILE A 260 4.73 -14.15 14.90
N ARG A 261 4.81 -15.49 14.80
CA ARG A 261 6.03 -16.24 15.12
C ARG A 261 7.24 -15.83 14.28
N ARG A 262 7.03 -15.39 13.06
CA ARG A 262 8.09 -14.90 12.20
C ARG A 262 8.86 -13.71 12.79
N TYR A 263 8.16 -12.81 13.50
CA TYR A 263 8.77 -11.61 14.09
C TYR A 263 9.15 -11.75 15.56
N TYR A 264 8.51 -12.69 16.26
CA TYR A 264 8.71 -12.89 17.70
C TYR A 264 9.34 -14.22 18.05
N GLY A 265 9.66 -15.06 17.06
CA GLY A 265 10.19 -16.41 17.30
C GLY A 265 9.12 -17.39 17.81
N TYR A 266 9.59 -18.50 18.38
CA TYR A 266 8.72 -19.59 18.83
C TYR A 266 8.42 -19.57 20.32
N GLU A 267 9.19 -18.80 21.11
CA GLU A 267 9.08 -18.73 22.56
C GLU A 267 9.26 -17.29 23.07
N GLY A 268 8.78 -17.02 24.26
CA GLY A 268 8.98 -15.76 24.98
C GLY A 268 7.70 -14.95 25.19
N GLU A 269 7.77 -14.05 26.18
CA GLU A 269 6.65 -13.23 26.62
C GLU A 269 6.06 -12.34 25.50
N GLY A 270 6.92 -11.84 24.60
CA GLY A 270 6.50 -11.04 23.45
C GLY A 270 5.59 -11.81 22.51
N LEU A 271 5.92 -13.05 22.19
CA LEU A 271 5.10 -13.96 21.39
C LEU A 271 3.74 -14.21 22.07
N GLU A 272 3.76 -14.59 23.35
CA GLU A 272 2.53 -14.90 24.10
C GLU A 272 1.58 -13.70 24.15
N ASN A 273 2.10 -12.51 24.39
CA ASN A 273 1.32 -11.27 24.40
C ASN A 273 0.70 -10.97 23.04
N MET A 274 1.45 -11.13 21.93
CA MET A 274 0.94 -10.94 20.59
C MET A 274 -0.08 -12.00 20.19
N MET A 275 0.13 -13.26 20.56
CA MET A 275 -0.82 -14.34 20.31
C MET A 275 -2.12 -14.15 21.09
N ARG A 276 -2.04 -13.68 22.34
CA ARG A 276 -3.21 -13.33 23.16
C ARG A 276 -3.98 -12.19 22.54
N ARG A 277 -3.27 -11.15 22.07
CA ARG A 277 -3.85 -10.00 21.39
C ARG A 277 -4.55 -10.44 20.08
N TRP A 278 -3.90 -11.24 19.25
CA TRP A 278 -4.49 -11.78 18.03
C TRP A 278 -5.80 -12.56 18.30
N LYS A 279 -5.79 -13.44 19.30
CA LYS A 279 -6.99 -14.21 19.68
C LYS A 279 -8.16 -13.31 20.11
N LYS A 280 -7.87 -12.25 20.86
CA LYS A 280 -8.88 -11.34 21.43
C LYS A 280 -9.34 -10.28 20.44
N GLU A 281 -8.42 -9.63 19.75
CA GLU A 281 -8.64 -8.40 19.00
C GLU A 281 -8.68 -8.63 17.49
N ARG A 282 -8.25 -9.81 17.01
CA ARG A 282 -8.11 -10.16 15.59
C ARG A 282 -7.26 -9.17 14.81
N SER A 283 -6.34 -8.51 15.49
CA SER A 283 -5.41 -7.55 14.96
C SER A 283 -4.20 -7.37 15.87
N PHE A 284 -3.09 -6.91 15.33
CA PHE A 284 -1.88 -6.57 16.07
C PHE A 284 -1.02 -5.59 15.27
N ALA A 285 -0.03 -4.98 15.89
CA ALA A 285 0.96 -4.11 15.27
C ALA A 285 2.37 -4.58 15.60
N ILE A 286 3.21 -4.71 14.60
CA ILE A 286 4.62 -5.08 14.69
C ILE A 286 5.46 -3.84 14.40
N LYS A 287 6.46 -3.56 15.25
CA LYS A 287 7.40 -2.45 15.08
C LYS A 287 8.82 -2.91 14.71
N THR A 288 9.03 -4.22 14.65
CA THR A 288 10.34 -4.84 14.36
C THR A 288 10.54 -5.19 12.89
N SER A 289 9.56 -4.91 12.04
CA SER A 289 9.66 -5.06 10.58
C SER A 289 10.38 -3.87 9.94
N GLY A 290 10.63 -3.94 8.64
CA GLY A 290 11.12 -2.82 7.85
C GLY A 290 10.23 -1.58 7.92
N TYR A 291 8.91 -1.75 8.03
CA TYR A 291 7.93 -0.66 8.17
C TYR A 291 8.09 0.12 9.48
N HIS A 292 7.63 1.35 9.53
CA HIS A 292 7.48 2.08 10.80
C HIS A 292 6.48 1.39 11.72
N THR A 293 5.40 0.86 11.12
CA THR A 293 4.45 -0.02 11.79
C THR A 293 3.87 -0.99 10.76
N TYR A 294 3.82 -2.26 11.11
CA TYR A 294 3.22 -3.31 10.29
C TYR A 294 2.00 -3.89 11.01
N PHE A 295 0.82 -3.61 10.47
CA PHE A 295 -0.43 -4.08 11.03
C PHE A 295 -0.83 -5.42 10.42
N GLY A 296 -1.18 -6.38 11.27
CA GLY A 296 -1.88 -7.59 10.89
C GLY A 296 -3.36 -7.45 11.22
N LEU A 297 -4.23 -7.58 10.21
CA LEU A 297 -5.69 -7.51 10.36
C LEU A 297 -6.32 -8.80 9.89
N SER A 298 -7.26 -9.34 10.67
CA SER A 298 -8.03 -10.50 10.22
C SER A 298 -8.96 -10.10 9.07
N SER A 299 -9.05 -10.93 8.03
CA SER A 299 -9.99 -10.75 6.91
C SER A 299 -11.43 -10.57 7.40
N SER A 300 -11.82 -11.28 8.47
CA SER A 300 -13.14 -11.12 9.10
C SER A 300 -13.37 -9.76 9.78
N ALA A 301 -12.31 -8.98 10.01
CA ALA A 301 -12.42 -7.63 10.59
C ALA A 301 -12.68 -6.55 9.53
N LEU A 302 -12.50 -6.86 8.24
CA LEU A 302 -12.77 -5.96 7.13
C LEU A 302 -14.27 -5.87 6.77
N ASN A 303 -15.06 -6.88 7.12
CA ASN A 303 -16.49 -6.95 6.83
C ASN A 303 -17.31 -5.98 7.73
N ASN A 304 -17.11 -4.69 7.58
CA ASN A 304 -17.85 -3.68 8.33
C ASN A 304 -18.67 -2.78 7.40
N ASP A 305 -20.00 -2.81 7.55
CA ASP A 305 -20.95 -1.94 6.85
C ASP A 305 -21.08 -0.53 7.49
N GLY A 306 -20.03 -0.05 8.16
CA GLY A 306 -20.04 1.26 8.83
C GLY A 306 -19.84 2.41 7.85
N GLU A 307 -20.90 3.20 7.59
CA GLU A 307 -20.79 4.48 6.88
C GLU A 307 -19.98 5.49 7.70
N PHE A 308 -19.02 6.13 7.05
CA PHE A 308 -18.29 7.26 7.61
C PHE A 308 -19.06 8.57 7.34
N GLN A 309 -19.70 9.10 8.38
CA GLN A 309 -20.42 10.37 8.29
C GLN A 309 -19.73 11.44 9.13
N VAL A 310 -19.29 12.51 8.48
CA VAL A 310 -18.69 13.68 9.12
C VAL A 310 -19.34 14.95 8.59
N LYS A 311 -19.59 15.93 9.45
CA LYS A 311 -20.07 17.25 9.06
C LYS A 311 -18.98 17.99 8.27
N GLU A 312 -19.37 18.88 7.35
CA GLU A 312 -18.43 19.61 6.49
C GLU A 312 -17.48 20.54 7.24
N ASP A 313 -17.89 21.01 8.42
CA ASP A 313 -17.15 21.91 9.30
C ASP A 313 -16.58 21.23 10.56
N ALA A 314 -16.49 19.90 10.55
CA ALA A 314 -16.04 19.14 11.71
C ALA A 314 -14.58 19.42 12.07
N THR A 315 -14.32 19.60 13.35
CA THR A 315 -12.98 19.75 13.90
C THR A 315 -12.18 18.46 13.78
N LYS A 316 -10.84 18.53 13.85
CA LYS A 316 -9.95 17.35 13.86
C LYS A 316 -10.39 16.29 14.90
N ALA A 317 -10.83 16.74 16.09
CA ALA A 317 -11.31 15.85 17.13
C ALA A 317 -12.65 15.17 16.77
N GLU A 318 -13.56 15.88 16.10
CA GLU A 318 -14.83 15.32 15.63
C GLU A 318 -14.63 14.38 14.46
N ILE A 319 -13.72 14.69 13.53
CA ILE A 319 -13.32 13.80 12.44
C ILE A 319 -12.73 12.51 13.02
N LYS A 320 -11.78 12.62 13.96
CA LYS A 320 -11.20 11.47 14.68
C LYS A 320 -12.27 10.64 15.41
N ARG A 321 -13.26 11.30 16.02
CA ARG A 321 -14.38 10.65 16.71
C ARG A 321 -15.37 9.99 15.75
N ALA A 322 -15.70 10.66 14.64
CA ALA A 322 -16.62 10.12 13.63
C ALA A 322 -15.99 8.95 12.88
N PHE A 323 -14.71 9.05 12.52
CA PHE A 323 -13.96 7.95 11.95
C PHE A 323 -13.88 6.77 12.94
N GLY A 324 -13.56 7.03 14.22
CA GLY A 324 -13.60 6.03 15.26
C GLY A 324 -15.00 5.42 15.50
N LYS A 325 -16.08 6.16 15.16
CA LYS A 325 -17.47 5.64 15.20
C LYS A 325 -17.81 4.77 13.99
N SER A 326 -17.43 5.16 12.77
CA SER A 326 -17.68 4.38 11.55
C SER A 326 -17.02 3.00 11.63
N LEU A 327 -15.95 2.90 12.41
CA LEU A 327 -15.21 1.67 12.68
C LEU A 327 -15.71 0.91 13.91
N LYS A 328 -16.79 1.39 14.57
CA LYS A 328 -17.40 0.73 15.74
C LYS A 328 -18.26 -0.49 15.43
N GLY A 329 -18.48 -0.82 14.16
CA GLY A 329 -19.12 -2.06 13.75
C GLY A 329 -18.24 -3.27 14.10
N LYS A 330 -18.43 -3.83 15.29
CA LYS A 330 -17.86 -5.09 15.78
C LYS A 330 -16.33 -5.26 15.68
N LYS A 331 -15.61 -4.83 16.74
CA LYS A 331 -14.30 -5.35 17.19
C LYS A 331 -13.04 -5.01 16.37
N MET A 332 -13.04 -4.08 15.46
CA MET A 332 -11.75 -3.54 15.03
C MET A 332 -11.12 -2.76 16.17
N ASN A 333 -9.89 -3.12 16.52
CA ASN A 333 -9.24 -2.58 17.71
C ASN A 333 -9.07 -1.06 17.57
N LYS A 334 -9.83 -0.31 18.37
CA LYS A 334 -9.74 1.16 18.45
C LYS A 334 -8.30 1.67 18.59
N LYS A 335 -7.43 0.87 19.17
CA LYS A 335 -6.04 1.24 19.42
C LYS A 335 -5.23 1.22 18.12
N ILE A 336 -5.35 0.17 17.31
CA ILE A 336 -4.65 0.09 16.00
C ILE A 336 -5.10 1.20 15.09
N LEU A 337 -6.40 1.45 15.09
CA LEU A 337 -6.95 2.53 14.31
C LEU A 337 -6.56 3.90 14.82
N SER A 338 -6.50 4.09 16.16
CA SER A 338 -5.96 5.31 16.74
C SER A 338 -4.49 5.48 16.39
N GLU A 339 -3.68 4.43 16.48
CA GLU A 339 -2.28 4.44 16.04
C GLU A 339 -2.16 4.80 14.54
N PHE A 340 -3.03 4.23 13.69
CA PHE A 340 -3.08 4.59 12.26
C PHE A 340 -3.48 6.05 12.06
N ILE A 341 -4.54 6.52 12.73
CA ILE A 341 -4.99 7.91 12.64
C ILE A 341 -3.92 8.88 13.20
N GLU A 342 -3.22 8.51 14.27
CA GLU A 342 -2.12 9.31 14.81
C GLU A 342 -0.95 9.45 13.85
N LEU A 343 -0.71 8.41 13.05
CA LEU A 343 0.30 8.44 11.99
C LEU A 343 -0.14 9.26 10.76
N VAL A 344 -1.44 9.29 10.47
CA VAL A 344 -2.02 9.93 9.26
C VAL A 344 -2.53 11.35 9.54
N ALA A 345 -2.84 11.69 10.77
CA ALA A 345 -3.38 12.99 11.20
C ALA A 345 -2.34 13.83 11.92
#